data_b4cb787a1f0d20ea4fcdc20802d7c98b
#
_entry.id   b4cb787a1f0d20ea4fcdc20802d7c98b
#
_cell.length_a   1.000
_cell.length_b   1.000
_cell.length_c   1.000
_cell.angle_alpha   90.00
_cell.angle_beta   90.00
_cell.angle_gamma   90.00
#
_symmetry.space_group_name_H-M   'P 1'
#
loop_
_entity.id
_entity.type
_entity.pdbx_description
1 polymer ?
#
loop_
_entity_poly.entity_id
_entity_poly.type
_entity_poly.pdbx_seq_one_letter_code
_entity_poly.pdbx_strand_id
1 'polypeptide(L)'
;MRQSHQLPLMGLLLFSLIPRQQCEICEVSKENYTALNPLISTMINSKYNKGIQAANVLLSLRLGGFLSQSQDQQLTEKVLLATRSTEPSLTSGQLALAILAVGACKGPDGISKTSSELVRDLENKFQTEIKNMEEHDGNPLTNYYQLSLDVLALCLFRGKYSIRKVAEIFKPGNKNYYFHEQFSVDTGAMAVLALTCVKEKITRRQNQTDRKAIKNIVNHTKSLVNEILFQKTENGLLGNIYSTGEAMQALFVSPTYYNENQWDCQKTRDRVLAEISQGAFRMPTAAAQILPALMGKTYLDVNKDSSCVYGSDSFNISTQEPVSVTPAVSPSEIEVYYSVVINNQIDNTTVSVPNGSVFLDVMEQAEKENATRFSTLLAIYISRQGLKKKFHSRGELMGPLHHLCSGHKGQHQ
;
A
#
# COMPACT_ATOMS: atom_id res chain seq x y z
N MET A 1 27.74 63.16 22.15
CA MET A 1 27.02 62.03 22.69
C MET A 1 26.61 61.10 21.55
N ARG A 2 27.31 59.98 21.39
CA ARG A 2 27.00 58.91 20.41
C ARG A 2 26.30 57.79 21.17
N GLN A 3 25.00 57.64 20.94
CA GLN A 3 24.27 56.47 21.36
C GLN A 3 24.51 55.36 20.34
N SER A 4 25.07 54.25 20.76
CA SER A 4 25.34 53.06 19.95
C SER A 4 24.11 52.24 19.78
N HIS A 5 23.69 52.03 18.54
CA HIS A 5 22.64 51.09 18.15
C HIS A 5 23.17 49.64 18.16
N GLN A 6 23.20 48.98 19.32
CA GLN A 6 23.60 47.57 19.43
C GLN A 6 22.45 46.59 19.68
N LEU A 7 21.20 46.95 19.40
CA LEU A 7 20.01 46.14 19.69
C LEU A 7 19.48 45.19 18.61
N PRO A 8 19.92 45.20 17.32
CA PRO A 8 19.33 44.25 16.38
C PRO A 8 20.07 42.92 16.25
N LEU A 9 21.30 42.78 16.73
CA LEU A 9 22.09 41.52 16.56
C LEU A 9 21.71 40.41 17.57
N MET A 10 21.24 40.77 18.77
CA MET A 10 20.81 39.77 19.76
C MET A 10 19.50 39.06 19.40
N GLY A 11 18.59 39.73 18.70
CA GLY A 11 17.34 39.12 18.23
C GLY A 11 17.54 38.05 17.15
N LEU A 12 18.52 38.25 16.28
CA LEU A 12 18.86 37.30 15.20
C LEU A 12 19.53 36.02 15.71
N LEU A 13 20.29 36.11 16.79
CA LEU A 13 20.96 34.96 17.43
C LEU A 13 19.97 34.06 18.20
N LEU A 14 18.89 34.64 18.74
CA LEU A 14 17.86 33.86 19.44
C LEU A 14 16.94 33.08 18.49
N PHE A 15 16.74 33.55 17.25
CA PHE A 15 16.00 32.81 16.24
C PHE A 15 16.77 31.62 15.66
N SER A 16 18.09 31.60 15.76
CA SER A 16 18.92 30.46 15.33
C SER A 16 18.99 29.32 16.37
N LEU A 17 18.49 29.56 17.60
CA LEU A 17 18.43 28.57 18.68
C LEU A 17 17.05 27.93 18.85
N ILE A 18 16.05 28.31 18.04
CA ILE A 18 14.81 27.53 17.96
C ILE A 18 15.19 26.25 17.22
N PRO A 19 15.16 25.07 17.88
CA PRO A 19 15.34 23.83 17.17
C PRO A 19 14.28 23.85 16.06
N ARG A 20 14.72 23.86 14.81
CA ARG A 20 13.83 23.44 13.74
C ARG A 20 13.42 22.04 14.14
N GLN A 21 12.18 21.86 14.58
CA GLN A 21 11.56 20.56 14.64
C GLN A 21 11.58 20.03 13.18
N GLN A 22 12.71 19.43 12.83
CA GLN A 22 12.75 18.51 11.71
C GLN A 22 11.89 17.34 12.19
N CYS A 23 10.71 17.22 11.63
CA CYS A 23 10.00 15.96 11.63
C CYS A 23 11.04 14.92 11.16
N GLU A 24 11.61 14.16 12.08
CA GLU A 24 12.56 13.11 11.73
C GLU A 24 11.78 12.11 10.86
N ILE A 25 12.04 12.19 9.55
CA ILE A 25 11.53 11.19 8.61
C ILE A 25 12.17 9.90 9.06
N CYS A 26 11.39 8.94 9.54
CA CYS A 26 11.91 7.71 10.09
C CYS A 26 12.27 6.69 8.99
N GLU A 27 12.98 7.15 8.00
CA GLU A 27 13.53 6.28 6.97
C GLU A 27 14.64 5.38 7.53
N VAL A 28 14.84 4.25 6.89
CA VAL A 28 16.03 3.42 7.13
C VAL A 28 17.25 4.18 6.59
N SER A 29 18.28 4.34 7.41
CA SER A 29 19.48 5.02 6.97
C SER A 29 20.20 4.22 5.87
N LYS A 30 20.94 4.89 4.99
CA LYS A 30 21.63 4.26 3.86
C LYS A 30 22.58 3.14 4.28
N GLU A 31 23.23 3.29 5.43
CA GLU A 31 24.13 2.29 5.99
C GLU A 31 23.39 0.99 6.36
N ASN A 32 22.07 1.09 6.62
CA ASN A 32 21.23 -0.03 7.02
C ASN A 32 20.35 -0.58 5.90
N TYR A 33 20.56 -0.16 4.64
CA TYR A 33 19.77 -0.66 3.50
C TYR A 33 19.86 -2.17 3.29
N THR A 34 20.89 -2.82 3.81
CA THR A 34 21.00 -4.28 3.81
C THR A 34 19.83 -4.98 4.50
N ALA A 35 19.20 -4.32 5.49
CA ALA A 35 18.00 -4.84 6.15
C ALA A 35 16.77 -4.90 5.21
N LEU A 36 16.79 -4.17 4.08
CA LEU A 36 15.74 -4.16 3.06
C LEU A 36 15.94 -5.22 1.98
N ASN A 37 17.11 -5.87 1.93
CA ASN A 37 17.42 -6.88 0.91
C ASN A 37 16.38 -8.00 0.82
N PRO A 38 15.81 -8.54 1.92
CA PRO A 38 14.76 -9.54 1.83
C PRO A 38 13.52 -9.06 1.05
N LEU A 39 13.10 -7.81 1.24
CA LEU A 39 11.97 -7.21 0.52
C LEU A 39 12.29 -7.04 -0.97
N ILE A 40 13.46 -6.46 -1.27
CA ILE A 40 13.90 -6.18 -2.64
C ILE A 40 14.06 -7.50 -3.41
N SER A 41 14.71 -8.51 -2.81
CA SER A 41 14.86 -9.84 -3.39
C SER A 41 13.51 -10.50 -3.64
N THR A 42 12.58 -10.44 -2.68
CA THR A 42 11.21 -10.96 -2.85
C THR A 42 10.51 -10.32 -4.05
N MET A 43 10.66 -9.01 -4.24
CA MET A 43 10.02 -8.29 -5.35
C MET A 43 10.66 -8.61 -6.71
N ILE A 44 11.99 -8.66 -6.78
CA ILE A 44 12.72 -8.83 -8.05
C ILE A 44 12.63 -10.29 -8.53
N ASN A 45 12.85 -11.27 -7.63
CA ASN A 45 12.99 -12.67 -7.98
C ASN A 45 11.66 -13.44 -8.01
N SER A 46 10.55 -12.79 -7.75
CA SER A 46 9.27 -13.47 -7.64
C SER A 46 8.69 -13.88 -8.99
N LYS A 47 8.25 -15.14 -9.07
CA LYS A 47 7.39 -15.64 -10.15
C LYS A 47 6.01 -14.98 -10.23
N TYR A 48 5.58 -14.29 -9.15
CA TYR A 48 4.28 -13.61 -9.05
C TYR A 48 4.25 -12.20 -9.64
N ASN A 49 5.38 -11.70 -10.15
CA ASN A 49 5.44 -10.42 -10.87
C ASN A 49 4.86 -10.55 -12.28
N LYS A 50 3.57 -10.89 -12.37
CA LYS A 50 2.84 -11.07 -13.64
C LYS A 50 1.71 -10.07 -13.76
N GLY A 51 1.46 -9.60 -14.97
CA GLY A 51 0.34 -8.71 -15.26
C GLY A 51 0.30 -7.49 -14.35
N ILE A 52 -0.87 -7.17 -13.83
CA ILE A 52 -1.08 -5.98 -13.00
C ILE A 52 -0.40 -6.06 -11.62
N GLN A 53 -0.05 -7.25 -11.13
CA GLN A 53 0.69 -7.40 -9.87
C GLN A 53 2.09 -6.78 -9.95
N ALA A 54 2.69 -6.76 -11.16
CA ALA A 54 3.95 -6.09 -11.40
C ALA A 54 3.89 -4.57 -11.15
N ALA A 55 2.69 -3.96 -11.18
CA ALA A 55 2.54 -2.53 -10.95
C ALA A 55 2.89 -2.12 -9.52
N ASN A 56 2.51 -2.89 -8.50
CA ASN A 56 2.91 -2.62 -7.12
C ASN A 56 4.44 -2.66 -6.97
N VAL A 57 5.06 -3.67 -7.56
CA VAL A 57 6.52 -3.87 -7.50
C VAL A 57 7.24 -2.74 -8.23
N LEU A 58 6.81 -2.41 -9.45
CA LEU A 58 7.39 -1.33 -10.24
C LEU A 58 7.31 0.01 -9.51
N LEU A 59 6.13 0.36 -8.97
CA LEU A 59 5.91 1.59 -8.23
C LEU A 59 6.86 1.69 -7.02
N SER A 60 6.89 0.66 -6.20
CA SER A 60 7.68 0.61 -4.98
C SER A 60 9.19 0.70 -5.27
N LEU A 61 9.69 -0.09 -6.20
CA LEU A 61 11.12 -0.12 -6.53
C LEU A 61 11.56 1.18 -7.25
N ARG A 62 10.70 1.83 -8.04
CA ARG A 62 10.96 3.15 -8.63
C ARG A 62 11.06 4.23 -7.57
N LEU A 63 10.14 4.25 -6.58
CA LEU A 63 10.18 5.19 -5.45
C LEU A 63 11.43 5.01 -4.60
N GLY A 64 11.89 3.77 -4.41
CA GLY A 64 13.10 3.45 -3.67
C GLY A 64 14.40 3.62 -4.46
N GLY A 65 14.35 3.67 -5.79
CA GLY A 65 15.56 3.76 -6.64
C GLY A 65 16.38 2.46 -6.67
N PHE A 66 15.73 1.28 -6.56
CA PHE A 66 16.39 -0.02 -6.48
C PHE A 66 16.43 -0.81 -7.80
N LEU A 67 15.87 -0.28 -8.87
CA LEU A 67 15.86 -0.97 -10.16
C LEU A 67 17.14 -0.72 -10.95
N SER A 68 17.60 -1.73 -11.68
CA SER A 68 18.45 -1.50 -12.83
C SER A 68 17.57 -1.04 -14.03
N GLN A 69 18.20 -0.42 -15.01
CA GLN A 69 17.50 0.03 -16.21
C GLN A 69 16.76 -1.10 -16.93
N SER A 70 17.38 -2.28 -17.02
CA SER A 70 16.78 -3.46 -17.67
C SER A 70 15.58 -3.99 -16.89
N GLN A 71 15.65 -4.06 -15.57
CA GLN A 71 14.54 -4.48 -14.71
C GLN A 71 13.36 -3.51 -14.81
N ASP A 72 13.65 -2.21 -14.84
CA ASP A 72 12.65 -1.16 -15.00
C ASP A 72 11.88 -1.32 -16.33
N GLN A 73 12.61 -1.55 -17.43
CA GLN A 73 12.00 -1.78 -18.75
C GLN A 73 11.12 -3.03 -18.75
N GLN A 74 11.61 -4.15 -18.23
CA GLN A 74 10.87 -5.41 -18.17
C GLN A 74 9.58 -5.30 -17.34
N LEU A 75 9.64 -4.70 -16.15
CA LEU A 75 8.45 -4.50 -15.30
C LEU A 75 7.47 -3.53 -15.96
N THR A 76 7.96 -2.43 -16.55
CA THR A 76 7.12 -1.47 -17.27
C THR A 76 6.37 -2.14 -18.42
N GLU A 77 7.04 -2.98 -19.21
CA GLU A 77 6.41 -3.70 -20.30
C GLU A 77 5.32 -4.66 -19.81
N LYS A 78 5.59 -5.43 -18.75
CA LYS A 78 4.57 -6.31 -18.12
C LYS A 78 3.32 -5.53 -17.69
N VAL A 79 3.49 -4.36 -17.07
CA VAL A 79 2.37 -3.52 -16.64
C VAL A 79 1.60 -2.97 -17.86
N LEU A 80 2.30 -2.48 -18.87
CA LEU A 80 1.67 -1.96 -20.10
C LEU A 80 0.93 -3.05 -20.88
N LEU A 81 1.45 -4.27 -20.93
CA LEU A 81 0.74 -5.40 -21.53
C LEU A 81 -0.56 -5.70 -20.76
N ALA A 82 -0.52 -5.66 -19.43
CA ALA A 82 -1.72 -5.86 -18.62
C ALA A 82 -2.80 -4.78 -18.86
N THR A 83 -2.40 -3.52 -19.13
CA THR A 83 -3.37 -2.45 -19.42
C THR A 83 -4.03 -2.59 -20.81
N ARG A 84 -3.46 -3.38 -21.70
CA ARG A 84 -3.98 -3.65 -23.05
C ARG A 84 -4.84 -4.91 -23.12
N SER A 85 -4.83 -5.74 -22.08
CA SER A 85 -5.67 -6.93 -22.02
C SER A 85 -7.14 -6.56 -21.91
N THR A 86 -7.95 -7.14 -22.76
CA THR A 86 -9.41 -6.92 -22.75
C THR A 86 -10.13 -7.90 -21.83
N GLU A 87 -9.51 -9.06 -21.52
CA GLU A 87 -10.11 -10.10 -20.70
C GLU A 87 -9.09 -10.69 -19.71
N PRO A 88 -9.36 -10.59 -18.41
CA PRO A 88 -10.37 -9.76 -17.77
C PRO A 88 -9.95 -8.28 -17.77
N SER A 89 -10.90 -7.35 -17.98
CA SER A 89 -10.61 -5.92 -17.94
C SER A 89 -10.18 -5.49 -16.54
N LEU A 90 -9.17 -4.61 -16.46
CA LEU A 90 -8.72 -4.08 -15.18
C LEU A 90 -9.82 -3.32 -14.44
N THR A 91 -9.91 -3.48 -13.13
CA THR A 91 -10.74 -2.62 -12.28
C THR A 91 -10.21 -1.17 -12.31
N SER A 92 -11.00 -0.21 -11.80
CA SER A 92 -10.59 1.19 -11.71
C SER A 92 -9.29 1.34 -10.92
N GLY A 93 -9.21 0.77 -9.71
CA GLY A 93 -8.02 0.84 -8.87
C GLY A 93 -6.81 0.09 -9.44
N GLN A 94 -7.01 -1.00 -10.19
CA GLN A 94 -5.91 -1.68 -10.89
C GLN A 94 -5.33 -0.78 -12.00
N LEU A 95 -6.19 -0.11 -12.77
CA LEU A 95 -5.75 0.85 -13.77
C LEU A 95 -5.05 2.06 -13.13
N ALA A 96 -5.59 2.58 -12.03
CA ALA A 96 -4.97 3.65 -11.26
C ALA A 96 -3.55 3.28 -10.79
N LEU A 97 -3.39 2.07 -10.25
CA LEU A 97 -2.08 1.55 -9.83
C LEU A 97 -1.10 1.42 -11.00
N ALA A 98 -1.57 0.95 -12.16
CA ALA A 98 -0.75 0.90 -13.37
C ALA A 98 -0.27 2.30 -13.79
N ILE A 99 -1.17 3.29 -13.77
CA ILE A 99 -0.83 4.68 -14.09
C ILE A 99 0.21 5.23 -13.11
N LEU A 100 0.04 5.00 -11.80
CA LEU A 100 1.01 5.40 -10.78
C LEU A 100 2.37 4.76 -11.02
N ALA A 101 2.39 3.46 -11.30
CA ALA A 101 3.61 2.69 -11.49
C ALA A 101 4.39 3.13 -12.74
N VAL A 102 3.74 3.17 -13.92
CA VAL A 102 4.44 3.53 -15.16
C VAL A 102 4.76 5.02 -15.24
N GLY A 103 4.00 5.85 -14.52
CA GLY A 103 4.20 7.29 -14.46
C GLY A 103 5.00 7.77 -13.26
N ALA A 104 5.55 6.87 -12.42
CA ALA A 104 6.27 7.27 -11.22
C ALA A 104 7.48 8.15 -11.50
N CYS A 105 8.11 7.96 -12.65
CA CYS A 105 9.24 8.76 -13.15
C CYS A 105 9.39 8.55 -14.66
N LYS A 106 10.25 9.34 -15.31
CA LYS A 106 10.65 9.13 -16.71
C LYS A 106 11.63 7.97 -16.78
N GLY A 107 11.31 6.98 -17.62
CA GLY A 107 12.17 5.84 -17.90
C GLY A 107 13.44 6.22 -18.65
N PRO A 108 14.21 5.21 -19.13
CA PRO A 108 15.49 5.42 -19.79
C PRO A 108 15.44 6.34 -21.01
N ASP A 109 14.30 6.33 -21.71
CA ASP A 109 14.06 7.18 -22.89
C ASP A 109 13.71 8.62 -22.54
N GLY A 110 13.72 9.01 -21.26
CA GLY A 110 13.28 10.31 -20.78
C GLY A 110 11.78 10.57 -20.96
N ILE A 111 11.00 9.56 -21.32
CA ILE A 111 9.57 9.65 -21.62
C ILE A 111 8.79 8.91 -20.52
N SER A 112 7.80 9.59 -19.95
CA SER A 112 6.79 8.90 -19.16
C SER A 112 5.86 8.12 -20.10
N LYS A 113 5.79 6.80 -19.93
CA LYS A 113 4.91 5.95 -20.75
C LYS A 113 3.44 6.01 -20.32
N THR A 114 3.12 6.83 -19.31
CA THR A 114 1.72 7.10 -18.96
C THR A 114 1.07 7.91 -20.06
N SER A 115 0.20 7.27 -20.80
CA SER A 115 -0.53 7.94 -21.89
C SER A 115 -1.72 8.73 -21.33
N SER A 116 -2.06 9.84 -21.99
CA SER A 116 -3.31 10.56 -21.74
C SER A 116 -4.55 9.67 -21.96
N GLU A 117 -4.40 8.58 -22.69
CA GLU A 117 -5.42 7.57 -22.93
C GLU A 117 -5.73 6.78 -21.67
N LEU A 118 -4.71 6.23 -20.97
CA LEU A 118 -4.92 5.50 -19.71
C LEU A 118 -5.57 6.39 -18.64
N VAL A 119 -5.19 7.67 -18.59
CA VAL A 119 -5.80 8.63 -17.65
C VAL A 119 -7.27 8.88 -18.00
N ARG A 120 -7.60 9.03 -19.29
CA ARG A 120 -8.98 9.18 -19.75
C ARG A 120 -9.82 7.93 -19.47
N ASP A 121 -9.25 6.75 -19.65
CA ASP A 121 -9.93 5.49 -19.34
C ASP A 121 -10.19 5.37 -17.84
N LEU A 122 -9.26 5.82 -17.00
CA LEU A 122 -9.47 5.91 -15.55
C LEU A 122 -10.56 6.94 -15.20
N GLU A 123 -10.61 8.10 -15.88
CA GLU A 123 -11.70 9.07 -15.71
C GLU A 123 -13.07 8.40 -15.96
N ASN A 124 -13.20 7.63 -17.02
CA ASN A 124 -14.43 6.92 -17.37
C ASN A 124 -14.79 5.85 -16.31
N LYS A 125 -13.81 5.05 -15.89
CA LYS A 125 -14.03 4.03 -14.85
C LYS A 125 -14.42 4.67 -13.51
N PHE A 126 -13.77 5.75 -13.12
CA PHE A 126 -14.10 6.50 -11.90
C PHE A 126 -15.55 7.06 -11.96
N GLN A 127 -15.98 7.61 -13.11
CA GLN A 127 -17.38 8.05 -13.27
C GLN A 127 -18.36 6.87 -13.14
N THR A 128 -18.01 5.68 -13.62
CA THR A 128 -18.82 4.48 -13.46
C THR A 128 -18.93 4.06 -12.00
N GLU A 129 -17.83 4.14 -11.21
CA GLU A 129 -17.85 3.94 -9.77
C GLU A 129 -18.81 4.91 -9.07
N ILE A 130 -18.71 6.21 -9.41
CA ILE A 130 -19.59 7.25 -8.85
C ILE A 130 -21.06 6.97 -9.15
N LYS A 131 -21.37 6.61 -10.39
CA LYS A 131 -22.74 6.27 -10.81
C LYS A 131 -23.27 5.07 -10.03
N ASN A 132 -22.46 4.01 -9.88
CA ASN A 132 -22.86 2.85 -9.09
C ASN A 132 -23.15 3.21 -7.63
N MET A 133 -22.35 4.11 -7.04
CA MET A 133 -22.59 4.59 -5.67
C MET A 133 -23.92 5.35 -5.55
N GLU A 134 -24.31 6.12 -6.56
CA GLU A 134 -25.59 6.84 -6.59
C GLU A 134 -26.79 5.88 -6.70
N GLU A 135 -26.62 4.76 -7.40
CA GLU A 135 -27.67 3.77 -7.63
C GLU A 135 -27.74 2.67 -6.55
N HIS A 136 -26.67 2.49 -5.72
CA HIS A 136 -26.53 1.38 -4.78
C HIS A 136 -26.08 1.83 -3.36
N ASP A 137 -26.81 2.77 -2.75
CA ASP A 137 -26.63 3.19 -1.36
C ASP A 137 -25.19 3.57 -0.97
N GLY A 138 -24.47 4.22 -1.88
CA GLY A 138 -23.09 4.66 -1.68
C GLY A 138 -22.04 3.54 -1.81
N ASN A 139 -22.41 2.36 -2.32
CA ASN A 139 -21.44 1.28 -2.56
C ASN A 139 -20.82 1.44 -3.95
N PRO A 140 -19.48 1.47 -4.06
CA PRO A 140 -18.81 1.43 -5.35
C PRO A 140 -18.89 0.04 -5.99
N LEU A 141 -18.57 -0.07 -7.28
CA LEU A 141 -18.34 -1.36 -7.94
C LEU A 141 -17.16 -2.11 -7.33
N THR A 142 -16.13 -1.38 -6.93
CA THR A 142 -14.94 -1.93 -6.34
C THR A 142 -14.97 -1.77 -4.80
N ASN A 143 -14.14 -0.90 -4.24
CA ASN A 143 -14.13 -0.56 -2.83
C ASN A 143 -13.45 0.81 -2.60
N TYR A 144 -13.52 1.34 -1.38
CA TYR A 144 -12.95 2.65 -1.07
C TYR A 144 -11.43 2.72 -1.17
N TYR A 145 -10.71 1.63 -1.00
CA TYR A 145 -9.28 1.58 -1.25
C TYR A 145 -8.97 1.85 -2.73
N GLN A 146 -9.68 1.17 -3.64
CA GLN A 146 -9.52 1.37 -5.08
C GLN A 146 -9.97 2.76 -5.53
N LEU A 147 -11.11 3.26 -5.02
CA LEU A 147 -11.54 4.64 -5.27
C LEU A 147 -10.49 5.67 -4.81
N SER A 148 -9.81 5.41 -3.71
CA SER A 148 -8.74 6.29 -3.23
C SER A 148 -7.54 6.29 -4.18
N LEU A 149 -7.16 5.12 -4.70
CA LEU A 149 -6.15 5.01 -5.77
C LEU A 149 -6.56 5.77 -7.02
N ASP A 150 -7.84 5.67 -7.44
CA ASP A 150 -8.36 6.39 -8.59
C ASP A 150 -8.17 7.89 -8.44
N VAL A 151 -8.63 8.44 -7.30
CA VAL A 151 -8.51 9.88 -7.01
C VAL A 151 -7.04 10.30 -6.92
N LEU A 152 -6.17 9.49 -6.31
CA LEU A 152 -4.74 9.77 -6.20
C LEU A 152 -4.10 9.84 -7.59
N ALA A 153 -4.33 8.84 -8.44
CA ALA A 153 -3.81 8.80 -9.80
C ALA A 153 -4.33 9.96 -10.65
N LEU A 154 -5.66 10.21 -10.65
CA LEU A 154 -6.25 11.35 -11.35
C LEU A 154 -5.69 12.68 -10.85
N CYS A 155 -5.49 12.83 -9.54
CA CYS A 155 -4.88 14.03 -8.96
C CYS A 155 -3.46 14.24 -9.47
N LEU A 156 -2.59 13.23 -9.39
CA LEU A 156 -1.17 13.34 -9.77
C LEU A 156 -1.00 13.54 -11.28
N PHE A 157 -1.80 12.86 -12.09
CA PHE A 157 -1.70 12.88 -13.56
C PHE A 157 -2.64 13.87 -14.25
N ARG A 158 -3.23 14.82 -13.49
CA ARG A 158 -4.08 15.90 -14.00
C ARG A 158 -5.34 15.41 -14.72
N GLY A 159 -5.87 14.25 -14.32
CA GLY A 159 -7.15 13.75 -14.79
C GLY A 159 -8.32 14.58 -14.25
N LYS A 160 -9.49 14.36 -14.83
CA LYS A 160 -10.73 15.09 -14.48
C LYS A 160 -11.49 14.37 -13.38
N TYR A 161 -11.83 15.09 -12.32
CA TYR A 161 -12.70 14.65 -11.23
C TYR A 161 -13.36 15.86 -10.58
N SER A 162 -14.49 15.61 -9.89
CA SER A 162 -15.19 16.64 -9.13
C SER A 162 -14.66 16.67 -7.70
N ILE A 163 -14.09 17.81 -7.28
CA ILE A 163 -13.60 18.05 -5.91
C ILE A 163 -14.73 17.91 -4.90
N ARG A 164 -15.93 18.41 -5.23
CA ARG A 164 -17.10 18.30 -4.37
C ARG A 164 -17.51 16.86 -4.16
N LYS A 165 -17.52 16.06 -5.25
CA LYS A 165 -17.86 14.64 -5.16
C LYS A 165 -16.81 13.88 -4.35
N VAL A 166 -15.52 14.15 -4.53
CA VAL A 166 -14.45 13.58 -3.70
C VAL A 166 -14.67 13.91 -2.21
N ALA A 167 -15.01 15.16 -1.88
CA ALA A 167 -15.30 15.54 -0.50
C ALA A 167 -16.57 14.86 0.07
N GLU A 168 -17.54 14.51 -0.77
CA GLU A 168 -18.76 13.81 -0.37
C GLU A 168 -18.50 12.32 -0.10
N ILE A 169 -17.82 11.62 -1.01
CA ILE A 169 -17.61 10.18 -0.92
C ILE A 169 -16.64 9.81 0.20
N PHE A 170 -15.56 10.56 0.40
CA PHE A 170 -14.56 10.26 1.44
C PHE A 170 -14.90 10.84 2.82
N LYS A 171 -16.19 10.99 3.12
CA LYS A 171 -16.65 11.42 4.44
C LYS A 171 -16.30 10.36 5.50
N PRO A 172 -15.65 10.74 6.61
CA PRO A 172 -15.36 9.84 7.73
C PRO A 172 -16.65 9.23 8.30
N GLY A 173 -16.55 8.03 8.85
CA GLY A 173 -17.69 7.29 9.37
C GLY A 173 -18.55 6.62 8.29
N ASN A 174 -18.18 6.73 7.00
CA ASN A 174 -18.83 5.95 5.96
C ASN A 174 -18.56 4.45 6.19
N LYS A 175 -19.61 3.61 6.05
CA LYS A 175 -19.55 2.15 6.24
C LYS A 175 -18.46 1.48 5.40
N ASN A 176 -18.12 2.05 4.24
CA ASN A 176 -17.11 1.50 3.32
C ASN A 176 -15.66 1.63 3.82
N TYR A 177 -15.41 2.31 4.94
CA TYR A 177 -14.14 2.25 5.66
C TYR A 177 -14.04 1.09 6.64
N TYR A 178 -15.14 0.38 6.87
CA TYR A 178 -15.20 -0.67 7.89
C TYR A 178 -15.43 -2.03 7.26
N PHE A 179 -14.73 -3.01 7.81
CA PHE A 179 -14.90 -4.41 7.50
C PHE A 179 -15.28 -5.16 8.78
N HIS A 180 -16.49 -5.73 8.84
CA HIS A 180 -17.03 -6.31 10.07
C HIS A 180 -16.88 -5.38 11.29
N GLU A 181 -17.33 -4.12 11.14
CA GLU A 181 -17.25 -3.08 12.18
C GLU A 181 -15.82 -2.64 12.55
N GLN A 182 -14.79 -3.24 11.99
CA GLN A 182 -13.42 -2.85 12.18
C GLN A 182 -12.97 -1.87 11.09
N PHE A 183 -12.36 -0.74 11.50
CA PHE A 183 -11.81 0.24 10.57
C PHE A 183 -10.65 -0.37 9.76
N SER A 184 -10.73 -0.21 8.44
CA SER A 184 -9.66 -0.62 7.52
C SER A 184 -8.60 0.47 7.44
N VAL A 185 -7.47 0.22 8.09
CA VAL A 185 -6.32 1.14 8.12
C VAL A 185 -5.80 1.40 6.71
N ASP A 186 -5.70 0.37 5.85
CA ASP A 186 -5.27 0.52 4.47
C ASP A 186 -6.17 1.47 3.69
N THR A 187 -7.49 1.28 3.81
CA THR A 187 -8.48 2.14 3.13
C THR A 187 -8.41 3.58 3.62
N GLY A 188 -8.29 3.76 4.94
CA GLY A 188 -8.15 5.09 5.55
C GLY A 188 -6.86 5.77 5.12
N ALA A 189 -5.75 5.04 5.11
CA ALA A 189 -4.43 5.55 4.72
C ALA A 189 -4.41 6.00 3.26
N MET A 190 -4.94 5.16 2.35
CA MET A 190 -5.02 5.51 0.94
C MET A 190 -5.92 6.71 0.69
N ALA A 191 -7.04 6.83 1.43
CA ALA A 191 -7.90 8.01 1.37
C ALA A 191 -7.18 9.28 1.85
N VAL A 192 -6.36 9.21 2.91
CA VAL A 192 -5.53 10.34 3.39
C VAL A 192 -4.56 10.79 2.28
N LEU A 193 -3.87 9.87 1.61
CA LEU A 193 -2.97 10.18 0.49
C LEU A 193 -3.73 10.90 -0.65
N ALA A 194 -4.88 10.36 -1.06
CA ALA A 194 -5.69 10.94 -2.12
C ALA A 194 -6.19 12.35 -1.76
N LEU A 195 -6.76 12.52 -0.57
CA LEU A 195 -7.29 13.81 -0.09
C LEU A 195 -6.17 14.85 0.08
N THR A 196 -4.98 14.42 0.51
CA THR A 196 -3.81 15.32 0.62
C THR A 196 -3.39 15.81 -0.75
N CYS A 197 -3.29 14.94 -1.77
CA CYS A 197 -3.03 15.35 -3.14
C CYS A 197 -4.04 16.40 -3.63
N VAL A 198 -5.33 16.12 -3.44
CA VAL A 198 -6.40 17.03 -3.87
C VAL A 198 -6.30 18.38 -3.17
N LYS A 199 -6.09 18.41 -1.85
CA LYS A 199 -5.89 19.64 -1.07
C LYS A 199 -4.74 20.48 -1.63
N GLU A 200 -3.57 19.86 -1.86
CA GLU A 200 -2.39 20.57 -2.38
C GLU A 200 -2.62 21.17 -3.77
N LYS A 201 -3.24 20.42 -4.68
CA LYS A 201 -3.54 20.89 -6.04
C LYS A 201 -4.49 22.09 -6.04
N ILE A 202 -5.49 22.10 -5.17
CA ILE A 202 -6.45 23.21 -5.07
C ILE A 202 -5.78 24.42 -4.46
N THR A 203 -5.02 24.25 -3.39
CA THR A 203 -4.31 25.37 -2.74
C THR A 203 -3.40 26.11 -3.71
N ARG A 204 -2.74 25.38 -4.63
CA ARG A 204 -1.91 25.97 -5.68
C ARG A 204 -2.70 26.74 -6.76
N ARG A 205 -3.99 26.42 -6.97
CA ARG A 205 -4.83 27.04 -8.03
C ARG A 205 -5.59 28.28 -7.59
N GLN A 206 -5.60 28.63 -6.31
CA GLN A 206 -6.27 29.81 -5.71
C GLN A 206 -7.77 29.99 -6.09
N ASN A 207 -8.46 28.95 -6.49
CA ASN A 207 -9.88 29.03 -6.87
C ASN A 207 -10.78 29.18 -5.64
N GLN A 208 -11.51 30.28 -5.55
CA GLN A 208 -12.43 30.58 -4.45
C GLN A 208 -13.69 29.70 -4.43
N THR A 209 -14.06 29.08 -5.55
CA THR A 209 -15.33 28.37 -5.75
C THR A 209 -15.50 27.10 -4.91
N ASP A 210 -14.41 26.52 -4.41
CA ASP A 210 -14.46 25.22 -3.73
C ASP A 210 -14.11 25.28 -2.24
N ARG A 211 -14.17 26.46 -1.61
CA ARG A 211 -13.78 26.63 -0.19
C ARG A 211 -14.47 25.67 0.76
N LYS A 212 -15.78 25.38 0.55
CA LYS A 212 -16.52 24.42 1.40
C LYS A 212 -15.99 23.00 1.22
N ALA A 213 -15.75 22.57 -0.03
CA ALA A 213 -15.21 21.26 -0.31
C ALA A 213 -13.79 21.10 0.26
N ILE A 214 -12.94 22.13 0.15
CA ILE A 214 -11.60 22.15 0.75
C ILE A 214 -11.67 21.99 2.27
N LYS A 215 -12.54 22.76 2.95
CA LYS A 215 -12.73 22.64 4.40
C LYS A 215 -13.16 21.24 4.79
N ASN A 216 -14.07 20.62 4.02
CA ASN A 216 -14.48 19.24 4.25
C ASN A 216 -13.30 18.28 4.07
N ILE A 217 -12.54 18.39 2.99
CA ILE A 217 -11.35 17.56 2.74
C ILE A 217 -10.36 17.64 3.91
N VAL A 218 -10.05 18.84 4.39
CA VAL A 218 -9.16 19.06 5.55
C VAL A 218 -9.70 18.35 6.80
N ASN A 219 -10.99 18.52 7.10
CA ASN A 219 -11.62 17.89 8.26
C ASN A 219 -11.67 16.36 8.10
N HIS A 220 -11.96 15.85 6.91
CA HIS A 220 -12.00 14.42 6.64
C HIS A 220 -10.62 13.79 6.78
N THR A 221 -9.58 14.43 6.21
CA THR A 221 -8.19 13.98 6.39
C THR A 221 -7.81 13.90 7.85
N LYS A 222 -8.10 14.97 8.64
CA LYS A 222 -7.83 14.98 10.08
C LYS A 222 -8.55 13.84 10.82
N SER A 223 -9.82 13.59 10.51
CA SER A 223 -10.60 12.53 11.14
C SER A 223 -10.02 11.14 10.79
N LEU A 224 -9.69 10.89 9.53
CA LEU A 224 -9.10 9.62 9.10
C LEU A 224 -7.72 9.38 9.71
N VAL A 225 -6.89 10.42 9.85
CA VAL A 225 -5.61 10.35 10.57
C VAL A 225 -5.81 9.92 12.03
N ASN A 226 -6.81 10.49 12.70
CA ASN A 226 -7.13 10.09 14.07
C ASN A 226 -7.59 8.63 14.16
N GLU A 227 -8.42 8.16 13.22
CA GLU A 227 -8.83 6.74 13.16
C GLU A 227 -7.63 5.81 12.94
N ILE A 228 -6.69 6.16 12.05
CA ILE A 228 -5.47 5.41 11.84
C ILE A 228 -4.65 5.32 13.14
N LEU A 229 -4.47 6.45 13.83
CA LEU A 229 -3.73 6.52 15.09
C LEU A 229 -4.43 5.74 16.22
N PHE A 230 -5.77 5.69 16.21
CA PHE A 230 -6.54 4.88 17.16
C PHE A 230 -6.29 3.38 16.99
N GLN A 231 -5.93 2.92 15.77
CA GLN A 231 -5.57 1.53 15.51
C GLN A 231 -4.10 1.20 15.84
N LYS A 232 -3.37 2.11 16.47
CA LYS A 232 -1.99 1.87 16.91
C LYS A 232 -1.96 0.80 18.01
N THR A 233 -1.11 -0.20 17.82
CA THR A 233 -0.89 -1.28 18.78
C THR A 233 0.20 -0.93 19.78
N GLU A 234 0.27 -1.63 20.91
CA GLU A 234 1.31 -1.42 21.93
C GLU A 234 2.72 -1.65 21.39
N ASN A 235 2.90 -2.56 20.44
CA ASN A 235 4.18 -2.85 19.81
C ASN A 235 4.57 -1.87 18.69
N GLY A 236 3.75 -0.86 18.43
CA GLY A 236 4.02 0.23 17.49
C GLY A 236 3.50 0.03 16.07
N LEU A 237 2.83 -1.08 15.75
CA LEU A 237 2.18 -1.26 14.45
C LEU A 237 0.92 -0.39 14.35
N LEU A 238 0.50 -0.10 13.12
CA LEU A 238 -0.70 0.65 12.80
C LEU A 238 -1.70 -0.31 12.11
N GLY A 239 -2.69 -0.77 12.86
CA GLY A 239 -3.57 -1.86 12.47
C GLY A 239 -2.85 -3.21 12.57
N ASN A 240 -2.32 -3.69 11.47
CA ASN A 240 -1.50 -4.91 11.42
C ASN A 240 -0.18 -4.64 10.68
N ILE A 241 0.68 -5.66 10.59
CA ILE A 241 2.01 -5.52 9.96
C ILE A 241 1.91 -5.11 8.48
N TYR A 242 0.87 -5.53 7.76
CA TYR A 242 0.71 -5.25 6.33
C TYR A 242 0.10 -3.87 6.08
N SER A 243 -0.82 -3.40 6.93
CA SER A 243 -1.41 -2.06 6.83
C SER A 243 -0.46 -0.95 7.29
N THR A 244 0.54 -1.30 8.11
CA THR A 244 1.47 -0.33 8.71
C THR A 244 2.21 0.50 7.66
N GLY A 245 2.60 -0.07 6.52
CA GLY A 245 3.32 0.66 5.47
C GLY A 245 2.54 1.83 4.87
N GLU A 246 1.28 1.59 4.51
CA GLU A 246 0.42 2.64 3.97
C GLU A 246 0.00 3.64 5.05
N ALA A 247 -0.22 3.18 6.28
CA ALA A 247 -0.48 4.06 7.42
C ALA A 247 0.70 5.01 7.71
N MET A 248 1.94 4.53 7.66
CA MET A 248 3.14 5.38 7.77
C MET A 248 3.16 6.44 6.67
N GLN A 249 2.90 6.06 5.40
CA GLN A 249 2.84 7.02 4.31
C GLN A 249 1.77 8.10 4.56
N ALA A 250 0.58 7.71 5.02
CA ALA A 250 -0.49 8.64 5.36
C ALA A 250 -0.09 9.62 6.48
N LEU A 251 0.61 9.15 7.50
CA LEU A 251 1.10 9.99 8.58
C LEU A 251 2.22 10.93 8.10
N PHE A 252 3.14 10.48 7.24
CA PHE A 252 4.19 11.33 6.68
C PHE A 252 3.64 12.54 5.91
N VAL A 253 2.54 12.37 5.18
CA VAL A 253 1.94 13.47 4.41
C VAL A 253 0.98 14.34 5.22
N SER A 254 0.75 14.00 6.48
CA SER A 254 -0.25 14.67 7.32
C SER A 254 0.24 15.07 8.72
N PRO A 255 1.51 15.53 8.90
CA PRO A 255 2.09 15.79 10.22
C PRO A 255 1.39 16.91 11.00
N THR A 256 0.63 17.77 10.33
CA THR A 256 -0.10 18.87 10.97
C THR A 256 -1.38 18.42 11.71
N TYR A 257 -1.78 17.16 11.59
CA TYR A 257 -3.01 16.65 12.17
C TYR A 257 -2.81 15.81 13.44
N TYR A 258 -1.57 15.56 13.83
CA TYR A 258 -1.23 14.86 15.07
C TYR A 258 0.04 15.48 15.69
N ASN A 259 0.38 15.09 16.90
CA ASN A 259 1.61 15.51 17.58
C ASN A 259 2.54 14.28 17.80
N GLU A 260 3.80 14.56 18.10
CA GLU A 260 4.85 13.55 18.26
C GLU A 260 4.53 12.49 19.33
N ASN A 261 3.78 12.85 20.37
CA ASN A 261 3.40 11.92 21.44
C ASN A 261 2.36 10.88 20.99
N GLN A 262 1.66 11.11 19.86
CA GLN A 262 0.64 10.20 19.38
C GLN A 262 1.20 9.04 18.57
N TRP A 263 2.34 9.23 17.93
CA TRP A 263 2.99 8.21 17.13
C TRP A 263 4.52 8.31 17.19
N ASP A 264 5.13 7.23 17.64
CA ASP A 264 6.57 7.03 17.60
C ASP A 264 6.93 6.29 16.32
N CYS A 265 7.40 7.03 15.35
CA CYS A 265 7.76 6.55 14.03
C CYS A 265 8.95 5.57 14.06
N GLN A 266 9.93 5.82 14.93
CA GLN A 266 11.11 4.95 15.05
C GLN A 266 10.71 3.59 15.61
N LYS A 267 9.88 3.57 16.65
CA LYS A 267 9.34 2.32 17.21
C LYS A 267 8.60 1.51 16.15
N THR A 268 7.79 2.17 15.32
CA THR A 268 7.07 1.49 14.22
C THR A 268 8.04 0.91 13.21
N ARG A 269 9.04 1.69 12.75
CA ARG A 269 10.07 1.23 11.81
C ARG A 269 10.85 0.04 12.35
N ASP A 270 11.32 0.13 13.59
CA ASP A 270 12.14 -0.92 14.21
C ASP A 270 11.33 -2.21 14.38
N ARG A 271 10.05 -2.08 14.72
CA ARG A 271 9.14 -3.24 14.75
C ARG A 271 8.97 -3.88 13.38
N VAL A 272 8.78 -3.09 12.33
CA VAL A 272 8.66 -3.59 10.95
C VAL A 272 9.95 -4.29 10.52
N LEU A 273 11.12 -3.73 10.80
CA LEU A 273 12.41 -4.35 10.50
C LEU A 273 12.60 -5.69 11.23
N ALA A 274 12.15 -5.78 12.48
CA ALA A 274 12.16 -7.03 13.22
C ALA A 274 11.25 -8.10 12.56
N GLU A 275 10.06 -7.72 12.08
CA GLU A 275 9.17 -8.63 11.36
C GLU A 275 9.77 -9.10 10.02
N ILE A 276 10.44 -8.20 9.27
CA ILE A 276 11.15 -8.56 8.03
C ILE A 276 12.23 -9.60 8.32
N SER A 277 13.01 -9.43 9.40
CA SER A 277 14.05 -10.39 9.78
C SER A 277 13.49 -11.77 10.18
N GLN A 278 12.24 -11.83 10.63
CA GLN A 278 11.51 -13.05 10.95
C GLN A 278 10.78 -13.65 9.74
N GLY A 279 10.95 -13.07 8.55
CA GLY A 279 10.40 -13.57 7.30
C GLY A 279 8.99 -13.08 6.98
N ALA A 280 8.56 -11.96 7.52
CA ALA A 280 7.36 -11.28 7.04
C ALA A 280 7.57 -10.74 5.61
N PHE A 281 6.46 -10.40 4.92
CA PHE A 281 6.46 -9.80 3.57
C PHE A 281 7.07 -10.69 2.47
N ARG A 282 6.86 -12.00 2.55
CA ARG A 282 7.32 -12.95 1.51
C ARG A 282 6.57 -12.84 0.17
N MET A 283 5.46 -12.09 0.15
CA MET A 283 4.74 -11.77 -1.08
C MET A 283 5.24 -10.48 -1.71
N PRO A 284 5.47 -10.42 -3.02
CA PRO A 284 5.94 -9.20 -3.69
C PRO A 284 5.05 -7.99 -3.46
N THR A 285 3.73 -8.18 -3.45
CA THR A 285 2.76 -7.10 -3.22
C THR A 285 2.84 -6.57 -1.79
N ALA A 286 3.03 -7.44 -0.79
CA ALA A 286 3.21 -7.04 0.60
C ALA A 286 4.55 -6.32 0.81
N ALA A 287 5.64 -6.83 0.22
CA ALA A 287 6.93 -6.16 0.23
C ALA A 287 6.87 -4.79 -0.43
N ALA A 288 6.12 -4.67 -1.53
CA ALA A 288 5.94 -3.42 -2.26
C ALA A 288 5.15 -2.37 -1.47
N GLN A 289 4.22 -2.77 -0.62
CA GLN A 289 3.45 -1.83 0.20
C GLN A 289 4.26 -1.20 1.34
N ILE A 290 5.20 -1.95 1.93
CA ILE A 290 5.98 -1.46 3.07
C ILE A 290 7.24 -0.69 2.65
N LEU A 291 7.90 -1.07 1.54
CA LEU A 291 9.20 -0.51 1.14
C LEU A 291 9.19 1.02 0.99
N PRO A 292 8.20 1.68 0.33
CA PRO A 292 8.20 3.14 0.22
C PRO A 292 8.28 3.82 1.58
N ALA A 293 7.48 3.38 2.57
CA ALA A 293 7.48 3.97 3.91
C ALA A 293 8.84 3.80 4.63
N LEU A 294 9.50 2.64 4.48
CA LEU A 294 10.84 2.41 5.04
C LEU A 294 11.91 3.29 4.38
N MET A 295 11.65 3.79 3.17
CA MET A 295 12.50 4.73 2.45
C MET A 295 12.11 6.20 2.67
N GLY A 296 11.20 6.49 3.61
CA GLY A 296 10.66 7.83 3.81
C GLY A 296 9.89 8.37 2.61
N LYS A 297 9.41 7.47 1.72
CA LYS A 297 8.69 7.79 0.50
C LYS A 297 7.21 7.51 0.64
N THR A 298 6.44 8.21 -0.16
CA THR A 298 4.99 8.03 -0.25
C THR A 298 4.56 7.97 -1.72
N TYR A 299 3.35 7.54 -1.97
CA TYR A 299 2.81 7.58 -3.34
C TYR A 299 2.62 9.02 -3.87
N LEU A 300 2.69 10.05 -3.01
CA LEU A 300 2.72 11.45 -3.44
C LEU A 300 4.07 11.86 -4.05
N ASP A 301 5.14 11.07 -3.82
CA ASP A 301 6.47 11.30 -4.41
C ASP A 301 6.53 10.87 -5.89
N VAL A 302 5.47 10.27 -6.41
CA VAL A 302 5.32 9.99 -7.85
C VAL A 302 5.47 11.30 -8.63
N ASN A 303 6.51 11.37 -9.46
CA ASN A 303 6.83 12.56 -10.24
C ASN A 303 7.19 12.23 -11.69
N LYS A 304 6.18 12.24 -12.54
CA LYS A 304 6.30 11.95 -13.97
C LYS A 304 7.28 12.86 -14.72
N ASP A 305 7.69 13.98 -14.14
CA ASP A 305 8.57 14.97 -14.76
C ASP A 305 10.04 14.75 -14.36
N SER A 306 10.34 13.92 -13.36
CA SER A 306 11.70 13.54 -12.92
C SER A 306 12.18 12.28 -13.63
N SER A 307 13.47 12.20 -13.92
CA SER A 307 14.09 10.94 -14.39
C SER A 307 14.07 9.87 -13.30
N CYS A 308 13.91 8.61 -13.70
CA CYS A 308 14.04 7.50 -12.78
C CYS A 308 15.47 7.44 -12.24
N VAL A 309 15.57 7.16 -10.95
CA VAL A 309 16.86 6.89 -10.30
C VAL A 309 17.09 5.38 -10.39
N TYR A 310 18.20 4.99 -10.96
CA TYR A 310 18.62 3.60 -11.02
C TYR A 310 19.69 3.35 -9.98
N GLY A 311 19.59 2.21 -9.30
CA GLY A 311 20.62 1.76 -8.40
C GLY A 311 21.92 1.57 -9.22
N SER A 312 23.06 2.09 -8.72
CA SER A 312 24.34 1.70 -9.25
C SER A 312 24.50 0.18 -9.06
N ASP A 313 25.22 -0.49 -9.97
CA ASP A 313 25.49 -1.95 -9.95
C ASP A 313 26.14 -2.44 -8.62
N SER A 314 26.41 -1.53 -7.69
CA SER A 314 26.87 -1.80 -6.33
C SER A 314 25.80 -2.41 -5.40
N PHE A 315 24.50 -2.34 -5.72
CA PHE A 315 23.57 -3.33 -5.21
C PHE A 315 23.71 -4.62 -6.04
N ASN A 316 24.92 -5.20 -5.99
CA ASN A 316 25.08 -6.61 -6.23
C ASN A 316 24.19 -7.32 -5.21
N ILE A 317 22.90 -7.41 -5.50
CA ILE A 317 22.13 -8.54 -5.05
C ILE A 317 22.85 -9.69 -5.75
N SER A 318 23.89 -10.19 -5.05
CA SER A 318 24.49 -11.45 -5.40
C SER A 318 23.29 -12.32 -5.72
N THR A 319 23.21 -12.78 -6.96
CA THR A 319 22.42 -13.94 -7.35
C THR A 319 23.08 -15.16 -6.70
N GLN A 320 23.37 -15.08 -5.41
CA GLN A 320 23.40 -16.26 -4.61
C GLN A 320 21.95 -16.74 -4.73
N GLU A 321 21.77 -17.68 -5.62
CA GLU A 321 20.80 -18.72 -5.40
C GLU A 321 20.78 -18.94 -3.91
N PRO A 322 19.58 -18.95 -3.26
CA PRO A 322 19.51 -19.21 -1.83
C PRO A 322 20.48 -20.36 -1.62
N VAL A 323 21.54 -20.10 -0.83
CA VAL A 323 22.53 -21.12 -0.54
C VAL A 323 21.65 -22.29 -0.18
N SER A 324 21.64 -23.28 -1.04
CA SER A 324 21.02 -24.54 -0.74
C SER A 324 21.77 -25.00 0.48
N VAL A 325 21.30 -24.54 1.64
CA VAL A 325 21.55 -25.22 2.89
C VAL A 325 20.99 -26.57 2.59
N THR A 326 21.87 -27.48 2.27
CA THR A 326 21.55 -28.86 2.00
C THR A 326 20.61 -29.27 3.13
N PRO A 327 19.30 -29.43 2.89
CA PRO A 327 18.42 -29.85 3.96
C PRO A 327 18.72 -31.32 4.16
N ALA A 328 19.41 -31.60 5.23
CA ALA A 328 19.61 -32.97 5.69
C ALA A 328 18.29 -33.61 6.22
N VAL A 329 17.16 -32.92 6.10
CA VAL A 329 15.82 -33.46 6.41
C VAL A 329 14.85 -32.86 5.41
N SER A 330 14.16 -33.71 4.61
CA SER A 330 12.98 -33.28 3.85
C SER A 330 12.03 -32.56 4.80
N PRO A 331 11.59 -31.34 4.51
CA PRO A 331 10.60 -30.69 5.35
C PRO A 331 9.40 -31.62 5.48
N SER A 332 8.99 -31.94 6.71
CA SER A 332 7.79 -32.74 6.95
C SER A 332 6.62 -32.04 6.28
N GLU A 333 5.88 -32.74 5.44
CA GLU A 333 4.64 -32.23 4.88
C GLU A 333 3.54 -32.25 5.95
N ILE A 334 2.68 -31.25 5.88
CA ILE A 334 1.48 -31.14 6.70
C ILE A 334 0.24 -31.12 5.81
N GLU A 335 -0.81 -31.79 6.26
CA GLU A 335 -2.12 -31.72 5.61
C GLU A 335 -2.91 -30.51 6.14
N VAL A 336 -3.35 -29.65 5.22
CA VAL A 336 -4.15 -28.47 5.54
C VAL A 336 -5.52 -28.59 4.89
N TYR A 337 -6.57 -28.56 5.72
CA TYR A 337 -7.93 -28.47 5.22
C TYR A 337 -8.23 -27.04 4.78
N TYR A 338 -8.44 -26.87 3.48
CA TYR A 338 -8.73 -25.58 2.85
C TYR A 338 -10.19 -25.50 2.44
N SER A 339 -10.87 -24.43 2.84
CA SER A 339 -12.28 -24.21 2.53
C SER A 339 -12.52 -22.79 2.05
N VAL A 340 -13.27 -22.64 0.96
CA VAL A 340 -13.73 -21.37 0.40
C VAL A 340 -15.26 -21.33 0.47
N VAL A 341 -15.79 -20.25 1.04
CA VAL A 341 -17.25 -20.04 1.16
C VAL A 341 -17.63 -18.83 0.31
N ILE A 342 -18.49 -19.06 -0.70
CA ILE A 342 -18.99 -18.03 -1.61
C ILE A 342 -20.51 -18.14 -1.66
N ASN A 343 -21.24 -17.09 -1.31
CA ASN A 343 -22.71 -17.07 -1.37
C ASN A 343 -23.38 -18.29 -0.74
N ASN A 344 -22.91 -18.71 0.45
CA ASN A 344 -23.34 -19.93 1.17
C ASN A 344 -22.98 -21.27 0.50
N GLN A 345 -22.31 -21.27 -0.62
CA GLN A 345 -21.69 -22.48 -1.17
C GLN A 345 -20.30 -22.66 -0.55
N ILE A 346 -20.01 -23.90 -0.17
CA ILE A 346 -18.75 -24.26 0.48
C ILE A 346 -18.00 -25.21 -0.46
N ASP A 347 -16.88 -24.75 -0.96
CA ASP A 347 -15.89 -25.57 -1.65
C ASP A 347 -14.73 -25.87 -0.70
N ASN A 348 -14.37 -27.13 -0.57
CA ASN A 348 -13.30 -27.55 0.32
C ASN A 348 -12.41 -28.62 -0.31
N THR A 349 -11.16 -28.66 0.15
CA THR A 349 -10.18 -29.69 -0.20
C THR A 349 -9.16 -29.84 0.93
N THR A 350 -8.41 -30.95 0.94
CA THR A 350 -7.23 -31.11 1.79
C THR A 350 -6.02 -31.09 0.90
N VAL A 351 -5.04 -30.26 1.21
CA VAL A 351 -3.80 -30.13 0.44
C VAL A 351 -2.59 -30.43 1.31
N SER A 352 -1.58 -31.07 0.73
CA SER A 352 -0.30 -31.31 1.39
C SER A 352 0.68 -30.20 1.03
N VAL A 353 1.24 -29.55 2.05
CA VAL A 353 2.23 -28.47 1.91
C VAL A 353 3.38 -28.66 2.89
N PRO A 354 4.60 -28.18 2.58
CA PRO A 354 5.71 -28.21 3.52
C PRO A 354 5.40 -27.55 4.85
N ASN A 355 5.86 -28.11 5.95
CA ASN A 355 5.74 -27.47 7.26
C ASN A 355 6.38 -26.08 7.26
N GLY A 356 5.66 -25.08 7.76
CA GLY A 356 6.06 -23.66 7.68
C GLY A 356 5.57 -22.94 6.43
N SER A 357 4.78 -23.59 5.56
CA SER A 357 4.08 -22.94 4.44
C SER A 357 3.15 -21.84 4.91
N VAL A 358 3.08 -20.76 4.14
CA VAL A 358 2.12 -19.67 4.38
C VAL A 358 0.79 -19.97 3.67
N PHE A 359 -0.25 -19.23 4.04
CA PHE A 359 -1.59 -19.43 3.48
C PHE A 359 -1.64 -19.40 1.93
N LEU A 360 -0.80 -18.57 1.31
CA LEU A 360 -0.72 -18.51 -0.16
C LEU A 360 -0.25 -19.84 -0.76
N ASP A 361 0.72 -20.51 -0.14
CA ASP A 361 1.19 -21.82 -0.60
C ASP A 361 0.06 -22.85 -0.57
N VAL A 362 -0.80 -22.79 0.45
CA VAL A 362 -2.01 -23.63 0.56
C VAL A 362 -2.99 -23.35 -0.57
N MET A 363 -3.23 -22.05 -0.87
CA MET A 363 -4.09 -21.65 -1.96
C MET A 363 -3.56 -22.09 -3.32
N GLU A 364 -2.28 -21.92 -3.56
CA GLU A 364 -1.63 -22.34 -4.81
C GLU A 364 -1.63 -23.84 -4.99
N GLN A 365 -1.42 -24.58 -3.91
CA GLN A 365 -1.51 -26.02 -3.94
C GLN A 365 -2.93 -26.49 -4.26
N ALA A 366 -3.95 -25.87 -3.64
CA ALA A 366 -5.35 -26.14 -3.96
C ALA A 366 -5.69 -25.81 -5.43
N GLU A 367 -5.14 -24.70 -5.97
CA GLU A 367 -5.31 -24.36 -7.38
C GLU A 367 -4.62 -25.33 -8.32
N LYS A 368 -3.41 -25.82 -7.99
CA LYS A 368 -2.73 -26.85 -8.76
C LYS A 368 -3.52 -28.16 -8.83
N GLU A 369 -4.16 -28.55 -7.73
CA GLU A 369 -4.96 -29.76 -7.65
C GLU A 369 -6.30 -29.63 -8.35
N ASN A 370 -6.93 -28.46 -8.27
CA ASN A 370 -8.22 -28.21 -8.95
C ASN A 370 -8.41 -26.73 -9.28
N ALA A 371 -7.85 -26.29 -10.40
CA ALA A 371 -7.91 -24.90 -10.88
C ALA A 371 -9.34 -24.41 -11.18
N THR A 372 -10.27 -25.30 -11.47
CA THR A 372 -11.68 -24.92 -11.76
C THR A 372 -12.47 -24.57 -10.49
N ARG A 373 -12.09 -25.11 -9.34
CA ARG A 373 -12.74 -24.86 -8.05
C ARG A 373 -11.99 -23.86 -7.18
N PHE A 374 -10.66 -23.85 -7.26
CA PHE A 374 -9.79 -23.05 -6.40
C PHE A 374 -8.85 -22.18 -7.23
N SER A 375 -9.35 -21.06 -7.77
CA SER A 375 -8.47 -20.08 -8.42
C SER A 375 -7.89 -19.11 -7.39
N THR A 376 -6.57 -19.00 -7.31
CA THR A 376 -5.86 -18.07 -6.44
C THR A 376 -6.25 -16.62 -6.73
N LEU A 377 -6.46 -16.28 -8.00
CA LEU A 377 -6.96 -14.98 -8.42
C LEU A 377 -8.36 -14.71 -7.88
N LEU A 378 -9.26 -15.68 -7.96
CA LEU A 378 -10.62 -15.59 -7.44
C LEU A 378 -10.60 -15.44 -5.91
N ALA A 379 -9.75 -16.18 -5.21
CA ALA A 379 -9.65 -16.13 -3.75
C ALA A 379 -9.10 -14.79 -3.24
N ILE A 380 -8.15 -14.17 -3.93
CA ILE A 380 -7.65 -12.82 -3.62
C ILE A 380 -8.75 -11.78 -3.86
N TYR A 381 -9.50 -11.90 -4.95
CA TYR A 381 -10.65 -11.05 -5.25
C TYR A 381 -11.76 -11.17 -4.20
N ILE A 382 -12.10 -12.40 -3.81
CA ILE A 382 -13.11 -12.73 -2.81
C ILE A 382 -12.71 -12.29 -1.40
N SER A 383 -11.43 -12.40 -1.02
CA SER A 383 -10.90 -11.90 0.26
C SER A 383 -11.12 -10.40 0.45
N ARG A 384 -11.13 -9.64 -0.65
CA ARG A 384 -11.43 -8.20 -0.65
C ARG A 384 -12.94 -7.88 -0.63
N GLN A 385 -13.79 -8.88 -0.93
CA GLN A 385 -15.26 -8.71 -0.97
C GLN A 385 -15.97 -9.20 0.32
N GLY A 386 -15.26 -9.57 1.38
CA GLY A 386 -15.87 -9.85 2.67
C GLY A 386 -16.39 -11.28 2.88
N LEU A 387 -15.83 -12.26 2.21
CA LEU A 387 -16.24 -13.66 2.37
C LEU A 387 -15.56 -14.35 3.56
N LYS A 388 -16.35 -15.04 4.39
CA LYS A 388 -15.87 -15.78 5.57
C LYS A 388 -15.00 -16.95 5.14
N LYS A 389 -13.76 -17.01 5.61
CA LYS A 389 -12.88 -18.19 5.49
C LYS A 389 -12.81 -18.89 6.85
N LYS A 390 -13.09 -20.19 6.89
CA LYS A 390 -12.88 -21.05 8.07
C LYS A 390 -11.72 -21.97 7.80
N PHE A 391 -10.79 -22.02 8.75
CA PHE A 391 -9.68 -22.97 8.76
C PHE A 391 -9.87 -23.98 9.89
N HIS A 392 -9.61 -25.25 9.60
CA HIS A 392 -9.43 -26.28 10.59
C HIS A 392 -8.15 -27.02 10.25
N SER A 393 -7.16 -26.97 11.13
CA SER A 393 -5.98 -27.83 11.06
C SER A 393 -6.18 -29.00 12.00
N ARG A 394 -5.91 -30.24 11.55
CA ARG A 394 -5.69 -31.39 12.39
C ARG A 394 -4.19 -31.52 12.65
N GLY A 395 -3.71 -30.80 13.64
CA GLY A 395 -2.31 -30.79 14.07
C GLY A 395 -1.99 -29.42 14.68
N GLU A 396 -1.32 -29.42 15.79
CA GLU A 396 -0.89 -28.20 16.48
C GLU A 396 0.09 -27.40 15.59
N LEU A 397 -0.43 -26.43 14.85
CA LEU A 397 0.38 -25.39 14.23
C LEU A 397 0.63 -24.29 15.26
N MET A 398 1.63 -24.49 16.11
CA MET A 398 2.22 -23.43 16.92
C MET A 398 3.18 -22.62 16.02
N GLY A 399 2.67 -21.56 15.41
CA GLY A 399 3.44 -20.63 14.58
C GLY A 399 2.57 -19.41 14.20
N PRO A 400 3.11 -18.35 13.62
CA PRO A 400 2.55 -16.98 13.62
C PRO A 400 1.17 -16.76 12.97
N LEU A 401 0.40 -17.82 12.74
CA LEU A 401 -0.99 -17.78 12.24
C LEU A 401 -2.03 -17.29 13.28
N HIS A 402 -1.63 -17.07 14.54
CA HIS A 402 -2.56 -16.76 15.63
C HIS A 402 -3.20 -15.36 15.58
N HIS A 403 -2.78 -14.47 14.69
CA HIS A 403 -3.29 -13.10 14.67
C HIS A 403 -4.40 -12.81 13.64
N LEU A 404 -4.90 -13.80 12.93
CA LEU A 404 -5.99 -13.59 11.95
C LEU A 404 -7.34 -14.23 12.35
N CYS A 405 -7.44 -14.82 13.54
CA CYS A 405 -8.70 -15.40 14.04
C CYS A 405 -9.03 -14.84 15.42
N SER A 406 -9.88 -13.82 15.51
CA SER A 406 -10.56 -13.49 16.75
C SER A 406 -11.64 -14.56 17.00
N GLY A 407 -11.37 -15.47 17.94
CA GLY A 407 -12.31 -16.50 18.35
C GLY A 407 -13.47 -15.90 19.15
N HIS A 408 -14.70 -16.12 18.71
CA HIS A 408 -15.86 -16.04 19.57
C HIS A 408 -15.79 -17.19 20.61
N LYS A 409 -15.55 -16.86 21.87
CA LYS A 409 -15.91 -17.73 22.98
C LYS A 409 -17.43 -17.75 23.09
N GLY A 410 -18.05 -18.81 22.66
CA GLY A 410 -19.42 -19.12 23.02
C GLY A 410 -19.46 -19.46 24.51
N GLN A 411 -20.20 -18.68 25.30
CA GLN A 411 -20.69 -19.12 26.61
C GLN A 411 -21.81 -20.09 26.37
N HIS A 412 -21.63 -21.31 26.83
CA HIS A 412 -22.73 -22.24 27.12
C HIS A 412 -23.20 -22.03 28.57
N GLN A 413 -24.43 -21.70 28.70
CA GLN A 413 -25.37 -22.35 29.63
C GLN A 413 -26.46 -22.95 28.82
#